data_764492d05186b3e24886fd1ca9f258fa
#
_entry.id   764492d05186b3e24886fd1ca9f258fa
#
_cell.length_a   1.000
_cell.length_b   1.000
_cell.length_c   1.000
_cell.angle_alpha   90.00
_cell.angle_beta   90.00
_cell.angle_gamma   90.00
#
_symmetry.space_group_name_H-M   'P 1'
#
loop_
_entity.id
_entity.type
_entity.pdbx_description
1 polymer ?
#
loop_
_entity_poly.entity_id
_entity_poly.type
_entity_poly.pdbx_seq_one_letter_code
_entity_poly.pdbx_strand_id
1 'polypeptide(L)'
;EEYLYDEQMTLFELYRKTGLISDNEADGGNVTQLKLSFIYDTKNHDSDPTSGTYFEATVTAAPDFIDREGYSHATFNAVWQHYVPIVKENLTFAYRVVTQNVIAGEIPYYAMFNSNMLFYKKMSTDAMGGANSVRGINRNRVIGAGYAWLNAELRWKVVGFQFINQNWNVALNPFFDAGMVTQSYRLAEQEAA
;
A
#
# COMPACT_ATOMS: atom_id res chain seq x y z
N GLU A 1 28.45 5.86 -7.59
CA GLU A 1 28.58 5.26 -8.95
C GLU A 1 29.51 4.04 -8.94
N GLU A 2 30.62 4.08 -8.18
CA GLU A 2 31.60 2.98 -8.12
C GLU A 2 31.04 1.65 -7.61
N TYR A 3 30.02 1.70 -6.73
CA TYR A 3 29.38 0.50 -6.16
C TYR A 3 28.35 -0.15 -7.09
N LEU A 4 27.82 0.57 -8.05
CA LEU A 4 26.82 0.04 -8.99
C LEU A 4 27.42 -0.87 -10.07
N TYR A 5 28.74 -0.84 -10.24
CA TYR A 5 29.47 -1.61 -11.25
C TYR A 5 30.28 -2.78 -10.68
N ASP A 6 30.23 -3.00 -9.33
CA ASP A 6 30.81 -4.18 -8.76
C ASP A 6 29.85 -5.37 -9.01
N GLU A 7 30.10 -6.13 -10.08
CA GLU A 7 29.31 -7.28 -10.52
C GLU A 7 29.14 -8.37 -9.45
N GLN A 8 29.85 -8.26 -8.32
CA GLN A 8 29.81 -9.21 -7.23
C GLN A 8 28.95 -8.77 -6.04
N MET A 9 28.50 -7.49 -6.00
CA MET A 9 27.74 -6.94 -4.88
C MET A 9 26.25 -6.90 -5.19
N THR A 10 25.43 -7.51 -4.36
CA THR A 10 23.97 -7.41 -4.43
C THR A 10 23.48 -6.09 -3.84
N LEU A 11 22.26 -5.63 -4.24
CA LEU A 11 21.63 -4.46 -3.62
C LEU A 11 21.46 -4.60 -2.11
N PHE A 12 21.26 -5.80 -1.61
CA PHE A 12 21.16 -6.07 -0.18
C PHE A 12 22.50 -5.81 0.54
N GLU A 13 23.61 -6.25 -0.03
CA GLU A 13 24.95 -6.01 0.51
C GLU A 13 25.31 -4.52 0.47
N LEU A 14 24.92 -3.82 -0.61
CA LEU A 14 25.09 -2.38 -0.71
C LEU A 14 24.32 -1.67 0.42
N TYR A 15 23.06 -2.02 0.66
CA TYR A 15 22.24 -1.42 1.70
C TYR A 15 22.76 -1.70 3.11
N ARG A 16 23.34 -2.87 3.34
CA ARG A 16 24.05 -3.15 4.59
C ARG A 16 25.29 -2.31 4.74
N LYS A 17 26.12 -2.23 3.70
CA LYS A 17 27.38 -1.47 3.72
C LYS A 17 27.17 0.02 3.95
N THR A 18 26.09 0.58 3.41
CA THR A 18 25.74 2.01 3.60
C THR A 18 24.99 2.27 4.91
N GLY A 19 24.64 1.24 5.67
CA GLY A 19 23.89 1.37 6.94
C GLY A 19 22.38 1.57 6.75
N LEU A 20 21.87 1.51 5.50
CA LEU A 20 20.44 1.59 5.24
C LEU A 20 19.70 0.39 5.88
N ILE A 21 20.30 -0.79 5.85
CA ILE A 21 19.86 -1.95 6.61
C ILE A 21 20.90 -2.18 7.69
N SER A 22 20.49 -2.06 8.96
CA SER A 22 21.39 -2.34 10.08
C SER A 22 21.68 -3.84 10.20
N ASP A 23 22.79 -4.21 10.83
CA ASP A 23 23.15 -5.62 11.01
C ASP A 23 22.08 -6.40 11.77
N ASN A 24 21.39 -5.76 12.72
CA ASN A 24 20.29 -6.37 13.48
C ASN A 24 19.04 -6.63 12.63
N GLU A 25 18.85 -5.91 11.52
CA GLU A 25 17.71 -6.07 10.60
C GLU A 25 18.02 -7.02 9.45
N ALA A 26 19.31 -7.31 9.21
CA ALA A 26 19.76 -8.04 8.03
C ALA A 26 19.26 -9.48 7.99
N ASP A 27 19.10 -10.10 9.15
CA ASP A 27 18.60 -11.47 9.27
C ASP A 27 17.06 -11.55 9.32
N GLY A 28 16.38 -10.37 9.19
CA GLY A 28 14.94 -10.27 9.38
C GLY A 28 14.56 -10.40 10.85
N GLY A 29 13.26 -10.56 11.11
CA GLY A 29 12.76 -10.72 12.49
C GLY A 29 11.27 -11.03 12.53
N ASN A 30 10.78 -11.30 13.73
CA ASN A 30 9.37 -11.48 14.00
C ASN A 30 8.76 -10.16 14.46
N VAL A 31 7.60 -9.81 13.93
CA VAL A 31 6.85 -8.63 14.35
C VAL A 31 5.46 -9.04 14.77
N THR A 32 5.21 -9.06 16.07
CA THR A 32 3.85 -9.27 16.60
C THR A 32 3.10 -7.94 16.65
N GLN A 33 1.96 -7.89 15.98
CA GLN A 33 1.17 -6.67 15.83
C GLN A 33 -0.20 -6.80 16.48
N LEU A 34 -0.57 -5.78 17.25
CA LEU A 34 -1.92 -5.54 17.73
C LEU A 34 -2.57 -4.47 16.85
N LYS A 35 -3.77 -4.76 16.33
CA LYS A 35 -4.50 -3.86 15.41
C LYS A 35 -5.85 -3.51 15.97
N LEU A 36 -6.19 -2.22 15.90
CA LEU A 36 -7.53 -1.71 16.17
C LEU A 36 -8.00 -0.93 14.95
N SER A 37 -9.16 -1.30 14.41
CA SER A 37 -9.71 -0.69 13.21
C SER A 37 -11.12 -0.18 13.43
N PHE A 38 -11.41 1.00 12.84
CA PHE A 38 -12.75 1.50 12.63
C PHE A 38 -13.12 1.36 11.17
N ILE A 39 -14.29 0.77 10.87
CA ILE A 39 -14.74 0.52 9.49
C ILE A 39 -16.14 1.11 9.31
N TYR A 40 -16.32 1.86 8.23
CA TYR A 40 -17.60 2.38 7.77
C TYR A 40 -17.80 2.00 6.31
N ASP A 41 -18.80 1.19 6.01
CA ASP A 41 -19.06 0.65 4.67
C ASP A 41 -20.52 0.83 4.29
N THR A 42 -20.78 1.62 3.25
CA THR A 42 -22.10 1.88 2.67
C THR A 42 -22.17 1.54 1.19
N LYS A 43 -21.19 0.80 0.68
CA LYS A 43 -21.17 0.40 -0.73
C LYS A 43 -22.39 -0.46 -1.07
N ASN A 44 -22.94 -0.23 -2.25
CA ASN A 44 -24.08 -1.02 -2.73
C ASN A 44 -23.71 -2.46 -3.11
N HIS A 45 -22.45 -2.72 -3.51
CA HIS A 45 -21.92 -4.05 -3.83
C HIS A 45 -20.48 -4.20 -3.38
N ASP A 46 -20.07 -5.41 -3.02
CA ASP A 46 -18.71 -5.68 -2.55
C ASP A 46 -17.68 -5.81 -3.68
N SER A 47 -18.04 -6.48 -4.77
CA SER A 47 -17.12 -6.78 -5.87
C SER A 47 -17.11 -5.72 -6.96
N ASP A 48 -18.26 -5.09 -7.27
CA ASP A 48 -18.38 -4.05 -8.30
C ASP A 48 -19.23 -2.90 -7.77
N PRO A 49 -18.73 -2.11 -6.82
CA PRO A 49 -19.47 -1.00 -6.25
C PRO A 49 -19.62 0.13 -7.27
N THR A 50 -20.85 0.61 -7.41
CA THR A 50 -21.21 1.74 -8.26
C THR A 50 -21.63 2.97 -7.46
N SER A 51 -21.92 2.81 -6.15
CA SER A 51 -22.27 3.91 -5.26
C SER A 51 -21.88 3.59 -3.83
N GLY A 52 -21.73 4.63 -3.01
CA GLY A 52 -21.43 4.53 -1.58
C GLY A 52 -19.97 4.80 -1.24
N THR A 53 -19.67 4.60 0.02
CA THR A 53 -18.36 4.91 0.60
C THR A 53 -17.85 3.73 1.41
N TYR A 54 -16.56 3.50 1.35
CA TYR A 54 -15.82 2.67 2.29
C TYR A 54 -14.74 3.52 2.96
N PHE A 55 -14.74 3.51 4.27
CA PHE A 55 -13.70 4.14 5.08
C PHE A 55 -13.19 3.15 6.11
N GLU A 56 -11.88 3.04 6.23
CA GLU A 56 -11.23 2.25 7.25
C GLU A 56 -10.07 3.07 7.84
N ALA A 57 -10.00 3.14 9.15
CA ALA A 57 -8.89 3.71 9.89
C ALA A 57 -8.36 2.66 10.87
N THR A 58 -7.08 2.38 10.82
CA THR A 58 -6.42 1.34 11.62
C THR A 58 -5.21 1.90 12.34
N VAL A 59 -5.14 1.64 13.64
CA VAL A 59 -3.92 1.78 14.42
C VAL A 59 -3.31 0.41 14.63
N THR A 60 -2.05 0.27 14.32
CA THR A 60 -1.28 -0.95 14.54
C THR A 60 -0.15 -0.64 15.52
N ALA A 61 -0.02 -1.42 16.57
CA ALA A 61 1.08 -1.33 17.54
C ALA A 61 1.89 -2.63 17.53
N ALA A 62 3.20 -2.52 17.44
CA ALA A 62 4.14 -3.62 17.54
C ALA A 62 5.06 -3.37 18.74
N PRO A 63 4.70 -3.86 19.95
CA PRO A 63 5.50 -3.67 21.14
C PRO A 63 6.69 -4.64 21.16
N ASP A 64 7.87 -4.16 21.52
CA ASP A 64 9.12 -4.92 21.61
C ASP A 64 9.17 -5.94 22.76
N PHE A 65 8.31 -5.78 23.78
CA PHE A 65 8.28 -6.70 24.91
C PHE A 65 7.82 -8.12 24.54
N ILE A 66 7.18 -8.29 23.36
CA ILE A 66 6.77 -9.59 22.83
C ILE A 66 7.91 -10.22 22.05
N ASP A 67 8.48 -9.50 21.10
CA ASP A 67 9.44 -10.03 20.12
C ASP A 67 10.91 -9.76 20.52
N ARG A 68 11.16 -8.83 21.46
CA ARG A 68 12.47 -8.50 22.06
C ARG A 68 13.56 -8.09 21.05
N GLU A 69 13.19 -7.65 19.86
CA GLU A 69 14.13 -7.25 18.81
C GLU A 69 14.48 -5.76 18.84
N GLY A 70 13.87 -4.98 19.76
CA GLY A 70 14.19 -3.58 19.99
C GLY A 70 13.49 -2.60 19.03
N TYR A 71 12.57 -3.07 18.18
CA TYR A 71 11.84 -2.25 17.22
C TYR A 71 10.37 -2.07 17.61
N SER A 72 10.15 -1.35 18.72
CA SER A 72 8.78 -0.95 19.08
C SER A 72 8.31 0.17 18.18
N HIS A 73 7.15 0.00 17.55
CA HIS A 73 6.56 1.03 16.69
C HIS A 73 5.05 1.00 16.70
N ALA A 74 4.45 2.11 16.30
CA ALA A 74 3.03 2.18 16.01
C ALA A 74 2.81 2.90 14.68
N THR A 75 1.86 2.39 13.88
CA THR A 75 1.47 2.97 12.60
C THR A 75 0.00 3.31 12.58
N PHE A 76 -0.34 4.36 11.84
CA PHE A 76 -1.70 4.74 11.50
C PHE A 76 -1.92 4.56 10.01
N ASN A 77 -2.97 3.83 9.64
CA ASN A 77 -3.39 3.61 8.27
C ASN A 77 -4.81 4.12 8.09
N ALA A 78 -5.08 4.80 6.99
CA ALA A 78 -6.44 5.18 6.63
C ALA A 78 -6.67 4.96 5.14
N VAL A 79 -7.84 4.43 4.80
CA VAL A 79 -8.31 4.23 3.43
C VAL A 79 -9.68 4.84 3.30
N TRP A 80 -9.85 5.65 2.28
CA TRP A 80 -11.14 6.18 1.89
C TRP A 80 -11.41 5.86 0.42
N GLN A 81 -12.48 5.12 0.16
CA GLN A 81 -12.97 4.82 -1.19
C GLN A 81 -14.36 5.41 -1.34
N HIS A 82 -14.60 6.04 -2.46
CA HIS A 82 -15.91 6.60 -2.76
C HIS A 82 -16.30 6.33 -4.21
N TYR A 83 -17.56 6.02 -4.43
CA TYR A 83 -18.12 5.63 -5.70
C TYR A 83 -19.30 6.54 -6.04
N VAL A 84 -19.17 7.29 -7.13
CA VAL A 84 -20.17 8.26 -7.59
C VAL A 84 -20.76 7.77 -8.90
N PRO A 85 -22.04 7.39 -8.94
CA PRO A 85 -22.69 7.05 -10.19
C PRO A 85 -22.92 8.32 -11.03
N ILE A 86 -22.23 8.43 -12.15
CA ILE A 86 -22.44 9.54 -13.14
C ILE A 86 -23.63 9.19 -14.00
N VAL A 87 -23.66 7.97 -14.54
CA VAL A 87 -24.81 7.40 -15.23
C VAL A 87 -25.14 6.08 -14.55
N LYS A 88 -26.35 5.98 -14.02
CA LYS A 88 -26.77 4.81 -13.24
C LYS A 88 -26.45 3.51 -14.01
N GLU A 89 -25.78 2.59 -13.31
CA GLU A 89 -25.38 1.25 -13.79
C GLU A 89 -24.31 1.23 -14.90
N ASN A 90 -24.09 2.34 -15.64
CA ASN A 90 -23.22 2.35 -16.81
C ASN A 90 -21.91 3.11 -16.60
N LEU A 91 -21.91 4.22 -15.84
CA LEU A 91 -20.74 5.06 -15.68
C LEU A 91 -20.56 5.45 -14.21
N THR A 92 -19.49 4.99 -13.60
CA THR A 92 -19.16 5.28 -12.21
C THR A 92 -17.78 5.94 -12.13
N PHE A 93 -17.69 7.05 -11.41
CA PHE A 93 -16.42 7.59 -10.99
C PHE A 93 -16.05 7.01 -9.63
N ALA A 94 -14.93 6.33 -9.54
CA ALA A 94 -14.41 5.72 -8.33
C ALA A 94 -13.09 6.37 -7.96
N TYR A 95 -12.90 6.73 -6.69
CA TYR A 95 -11.59 7.15 -6.22
C TYR A 95 -11.27 6.53 -4.87
N ARG A 96 -9.98 6.38 -4.61
CA ARG A 96 -9.43 5.86 -3.38
C ARG A 96 -8.26 6.73 -2.94
N VAL A 97 -8.30 7.15 -1.68
CA VAL A 97 -7.18 7.82 -1.01
C VAL A 97 -6.68 6.90 0.09
N VAL A 98 -5.39 6.71 0.15
CA VAL A 98 -4.75 5.88 1.18
C VAL A 98 -3.62 6.67 1.81
N THR A 99 -3.50 6.58 3.11
CA THR A 99 -2.33 7.06 3.84
C THR A 99 -1.89 6.06 4.88
N GLN A 100 -0.60 6.01 5.11
CA GLN A 100 0.01 5.21 6.13
C GLN A 100 1.24 5.93 6.66
N ASN A 101 1.34 6.04 7.97
CA ASN A 101 2.44 6.74 8.62
C ASN A 101 2.81 6.04 9.92
N VAL A 102 4.10 6.07 10.25
CA VAL A 102 4.59 5.74 11.58
C VAL A 102 4.24 6.90 12.52
N ILE A 103 3.53 6.61 13.60
CA ILE A 103 3.09 7.61 14.59
C ILE A 103 3.91 7.56 15.89
N ALA A 104 4.61 6.45 16.14
CA ALA A 104 5.52 6.29 17.28
C ALA A 104 6.55 5.21 17.00
N GLY A 105 7.73 5.35 17.58
CA GLY A 105 8.82 4.37 17.49
C GLY A 105 9.52 4.34 16.13
N GLU A 106 10.26 3.27 15.88
CA GLU A 106 11.00 3.04 14.64
C GLU A 106 10.57 1.71 14.03
N ILE A 107 10.14 1.74 12.76
CA ILE A 107 9.75 0.54 12.03
C ILE A 107 11.00 -0.10 11.40
N PRO A 108 11.26 -1.40 11.60
CA PRO A 108 12.38 -2.06 10.98
C PRO A 108 12.17 -2.22 9.46
N TYR A 109 13.27 -2.27 8.71
CA TYR A 109 13.25 -2.36 7.25
C TYR A 109 12.35 -3.50 6.73
N TYR A 110 12.48 -4.69 7.31
CA TYR A 110 11.70 -5.87 6.88
C TYR A 110 10.19 -5.76 7.18
N ALA A 111 9.78 -4.90 8.12
CA ALA A 111 8.38 -4.70 8.44
C ALA A 111 7.70 -3.63 7.56
N MET A 112 8.45 -2.77 6.88
CA MET A 112 7.91 -1.70 6.04
C MET A 112 7.09 -2.23 4.87
N PHE A 113 7.43 -3.39 4.33
CA PHE A 113 6.67 -4.05 3.26
C PHE A 113 5.30 -4.57 3.71
N ASN A 114 5.14 -4.82 5.02
CA ASN A 114 3.89 -5.35 5.59
C ASN A 114 2.93 -4.26 6.04
N SER A 115 3.26 -3.03 5.82
CA SER A 115 2.56 -1.93 6.46
C SER A 115 1.25 -1.56 5.76
N ASN A 116 1.06 -1.87 4.49
CA ASN A 116 -0.16 -1.57 3.71
C ASN A 116 -1.34 -2.51 3.99
N MET A 117 -1.39 -3.14 5.15
CA MET A 117 -2.39 -4.15 5.46
C MET A 117 -3.70 -3.52 5.89
N LEU A 118 -4.71 -3.60 5.05
CA LEU A 118 -6.10 -3.41 5.42
C LEU A 118 -6.56 -4.64 6.22
N PHE A 119 -7.08 -4.40 7.44
CA PHE A 119 -7.45 -5.48 8.34
C PHE A 119 -8.59 -6.33 7.80
N TYR A 120 -9.56 -5.72 7.12
CA TYR A 120 -10.81 -6.36 6.78
C TYR A 120 -10.83 -6.99 5.37
N LYS A 121 -10.30 -6.35 4.36
CA LYS A 121 -10.60 -6.77 2.97
C LYS A 121 -9.53 -7.55 2.25
N LYS A 122 -8.36 -7.62 2.66
CA LYS A 122 -7.28 -8.38 2.05
C LYS A 122 -5.95 -7.73 2.39
N MET A 123 -5.19 -8.45 3.12
CA MET A 123 -3.85 -8.01 3.44
C MET A 123 -3.03 -7.91 2.15
N SER A 124 -2.57 -6.71 1.84
CA SER A 124 -1.53 -6.52 0.86
C SER A 124 -0.22 -6.33 1.62
N THR A 125 0.76 -7.15 1.31
CA THR A 125 2.11 -7.04 1.86
C THR A 125 3.00 -6.21 0.95
N ASP A 126 2.41 -5.30 0.19
CA ASP A 126 3.12 -4.53 -0.80
C ASP A 126 3.41 -3.12 -0.27
N ALA A 127 4.64 -2.65 -0.43
CA ALA A 127 4.99 -1.24 -0.39
C ALA A 127 4.34 -0.50 -1.57
N MET A 128 4.56 0.80 -1.70
CA MET A 128 3.99 1.57 -2.80
C MET A 128 4.60 1.14 -4.15
N GLY A 129 3.73 0.87 -5.10
CA GLY A 129 4.00 0.31 -6.44
C GLY A 129 3.25 -1.00 -6.67
N GLY A 130 2.92 -1.27 -7.92
CA GLY A 130 2.17 -2.46 -8.34
C GLY A 130 0.65 -2.24 -8.44
N ALA A 131 -0.06 -3.30 -8.79
CA ALA A 131 -1.49 -3.25 -9.12
C ALA A 131 -2.40 -2.81 -7.98
N ASN A 132 -1.96 -2.95 -6.73
CA ASN A 132 -2.78 -2.67 -5.55
C ASN A 132 -2.60 -1.25 -4.99
N SER A 133 -1.59 -0.50 -5.44
CA SER A 133 -1.31 0.86 -4.98
C SER A 133 -1.18 1.84 -6.13
N VAL A 134 0.00 2.06 -6.68
CA VAL A 134 0.25 2.96 -7.82
C VAL A 134 0.65 2.12 -9.03
N ARG A 135 -0.27 1.97 -9.99
CA ARG A 135 -0.05 1.23 -11.23
C ARG A 135 0.94 1.96 -12.12
N GLY A 136 1.72 1.22 -12.90
CA GLY A 136 2.81 1.80 -13.72
C GLY A 136 4.15 1.91 -13.00
N ILE A 137 4.20 1.68 -11.69
CA ILE A 137 5.42 1.54 -10.90
C ILE A 137 5.57 0.06 -10.51
N ASN A 138 6.78 -0.47 -10.59
CA ASN A 138 7.04 -1.85 -10.20
C ASN A 138 6.67 -2.09 -8.73
N ARG A 139 6.22 -3.31 -8.44
CA ARG A 139 5.85 -3.72 -7.08
C ARG A 139 7.02 -3.50 -6.12
N ASN A 140 6.74 -2.95 -4.94
CA ASN A 140 7.72 -2.66 -3.89
C ASN A 140 8.86 -1.72 -4.32
N ARG A 141 8.66 -0.90 -5.36
CA ARG A 141 9.73 -0.03 -5.85
C ARG A 141 9.96 1.19 -4.97
N VAL A 142 8.91 1.68 -4.34
CA VAL A 142 8.98 2.87 -3.48
C VAL A 142 8.82 2.45 -2.04
N ILE A 143 9.84 2.67 -1.23
CA ILE A 143 9.92 2.27 0.18
C ILE A 143 10.11 3.52 1.02
N GLY A 144 9.41 3.58 2.14
CA GLY A 144 9.51 4.64 3.14
C GLY A 144 8.80 4.24 4.43
N ALA A 145 8.98 5.00 5.48
CA ALA A 145 8.28 4.80 6.75
C ALA A 145 6.81 5.23 6.66
N GLY A 146 6.48 6.13 5.72
CA GLY A 146 5.11 6.54 5.46
C GLY A 146 4.83 6.84 4.00
N TYR A 147 3.56 6.67 3.61
CA TYR A 147 3.07 6.82 2.24
C TYR A 147 1.72 7.51 2.20
N ALA A 148 1.46 8.16 1.08
CA ALA A 148 0.12 8.55 0.68
C ALA A 148 -0.05 8.34 -0.82
N TRP A 149 -1.21 7.82 -1.25
CA TRP A 149 -1.52 7.71 -2.67
C TRP A 149 -3.00 7.88 -2.96
N LEU A 150 -3.26 8.25 -4.19
CA LEU A 150 -4.59 8.43 -4.77
C LEU A 150 -4.71 7.53 -6.00
N ASN A 151 -5.84 6.86 -6.12
CA ASN A 151 -6.27 6.22 -7.35
C ASN A 151 -7.61 6.84 -7.77
N ALA A 152 -7.76 7.17 -9.03
CA ALA A 152 -9.02 7.63 -9.60
C ALA A 152 -9.31 6.81 -10.86
N GLU A 153 -10.54 6.35 -11.02
CA GLU A 153 -10.98 5.51 -12.12
C GLU A 153 -12.33 5.98 -12.64
N LEU A 154 -12.47 6.00 -13.96
CA LEU A 154 -13.77 6.15 -14.60
C LEU A 154 -14.18 4.77 -15.15
N ARG A 155 -15.12 4.12 -14.48
CA ARG A 155 -15.61 2.78 -14.84
C ARG A 155 -16.80 2.89 -15.76
N TRP A 156 -16.61 2.61 -17.04
CA TRP A 156 -17.62 2.77 -18.06
C TRP A 156 -17.99 1.43 -18.72
N LYS A 157 -19.20 0.96 -18.47
CA LYS A 157 -19.80 -0.18 -19.18
C LYS A 157 -20.35 0.31 -20.51
N VAL A 158 -19.55 0.15 -21.58
CA VAL A 158 -19.82 0.72 -22.91
C VAL A 158 -20.97 0.00 -23.60
N VAL A 159 -20.94 -1.34 -23.56
CA VAL A 159 -21.96 -2.18 -24.19
C VAL A 159 -22.14 -3.48 -23.41
N GLY A 160 -23.39 -3.86 -23.22
CA GLY A 160 -23.79 -5.17 -22.71
C GLY A 160 -24.52 -5.96 -23.79
N PHE A 161 -24.26 -7.25 -23.87
CA PHE A 161 -24.93 -8.17 -24.78
C PHE A 161 -25.08 -9.55 -24.18
N GLN A 162 -26.03 -10.34 -24.69
CA GLN A 162 -26.23 -11.70 -24.26
C GLN A 162 -25.67 -12.66 -25.34
N PHE A 163 -24.83 -13.60 -24.90
CA PHE A 163 -24.24 -14.61 -25.76
C PHE A 163 -24.16 -15.94 -25.04
N ILE A 164 -24.64 -17.03 -25.63
CA ILE A 164 -24.68 -18.39 -25.07
C ILE A 164 -25.27 -18.41 -23.63
N ASN A 165 -26.46 -17.82 -23.45
CA ASN A 165 -27.15 -17.70 -22.16
C ASN A 165 -26.35 -17.04 -21.02
N GLN A 166 -25.32 -16.26 -21.38
CA GLN A 166 -24.53 -15.48 -20.44
C GLN A 166 -24.59 -13.98 -20.79
N ASN A 167 -24.57 -13.13 -19.76
CA ASN A 167 -24.51 -11.69 -19.92
C ASN A 167 -23.05 -11.26 -20.02
N TRP A 168 -22.69 -10.63 -21.11
CA TRP A 168 -21.39 -10.08 -21.39
C TRP A 168 -21.41 -8.56 -21.32
N ASN A 169 -20.35 -7.98 -20.75
CA ASN A 169 -20.18 -6.54 -20.74
C ASN A 169 -18.77 -6.19 -21.23
N VAL A 170 -18.68 -5.18 -22.10
CA VAL A 170 -17.42 -4.53 -22.43
C VAL A 170 -17.31 -3.26 -21.61
N ALA A 171 -16.25 -3.14 -20.82
CA ALA A 171 -15.99 -1.98 -20.00
C ALA A 171 -14.66 -1.32 -20.36
N LEU A 172 -14.61 -0.01 -20.30
CA LEU A 172 -13.41 0.81 -20.40
C LEU A 172 -13.18 1.50 -19.05
N ASN A 173 -11.97 1.36 -18.53
CA ASN A 173 -11.62 1.91 -17.22
C ASN A 173 -10.34 2.77 -17.32
N PRO A 174 -10.41 3.99 -17.89
CA PRO A 174 -9.31 4.92 -17.77
C PRO A 174 -9.07 5.25 -16.29
N PHE A 175 -7.80 5.35 -15.93
CA PHE A 175 -7.41 5.60 -14.54
C PHE A 175 -6.23 6.57 -14.43
N PHE A 176 -6.11 7.15 -13.26
CA PHE A 176 -5.00 7.99 -12.84
C PHE A 176 -4.57 7.59 -11.44
N ASP A 177 -3.30 7.36 -11.24
CA ASP A 177 -2.70 7.06 -9.94
C ASP A 177 -1.59 8.06 -9.64
N ALA A 178 -1.52 8.50 -8.39
CA ALA A 178 -0.45 9.35 -7.88
C ALA A 178 -0.09 8.91 -6.47
N GLY A 179 1.17 9.02 -6.11
CA GLY A 179 1.63 8.64 -4.78
C GLY A 179 2.90 9.37 -4.38
N MET A 180 3.13 9.46 -3.08
CA MET A 180 4.31 10.07 -2.49
C MET A 180 4.72 9.37 -1.20
N VAL A 181 6.00 9.44 -0.89
CA VAL A 181 6.53 9.11 0.43
C VAL A 181 6.27 10.31 1.35
N THR A 182 5.60 10.08 2.46
CA THR A 182 5.29 11.11 3.47
C THR A 182 6.30 11.13 4.61
N GLN A 183 6.94 9.98 4.87
CA GLN A 183 8.00 9.83 5.84
C GLN A 183 9.13 9.01 5.21
N SER A 184 10.28 9.65 5.05
CA SER A 184 11.49 9.00 4.56
C SER A 184 12.03 8.01 5.60
N TYR A 185 12.73 7.00 5.13
CA TYR A 185 13.42 6.03 5.97
C TYR A 185 14.93 6.20 5.78
N ARG A 186 15.64 6.53 6.88
CA ARG A 186 17.10 6.70 6.90
C ARG A 186 17.64 7.45 5.68
N LEU A 187 17.18 8.71 5.53
CA LEU A 187 17.47 9.52 4.33
C LEU A 187 18.98 9.77 4.13
N ALA A 188 19.72 9.97 5.22
CA ALA A 188 21.15 10.19 5.15
C ALA A 188 21.90 8.96 4.59
N GLU A 189 21.47 7.77 4.96
CA GLU A 189 22.02 6.50 4.48
C GLU A 189 21.60 6.23 3.03
N GLN A 190 20.41 6.70 2.61
CA GLN A 190 19.97 6.62 1.22
C GLN A 190 20.79 7.56 0.30
N GLU A 191 21.13 8.75 0.80
CA GLU A 191 21.96 9.70 0.04
C GLU A 191 23.42 9.24 -0.06
N ALA A 192 23.87 8.39 0.87
CA ALA A 192 25.21 7.81 0.87
C ALA A 192 25.33 6.54 0.01
N ALA A 193 24.20 5.93 -0.38
CA ALA A 193 24.16 4.73 -1.20
C ALA A 193 24.16 5.03 -2.69
#